data_2360d56e9e5b732f855909394ca2eefc
#
_entry.id   2360d56e9e5b732f855909394ca2eefc
#
_cell.length_a   1.000
_cell.length_b   1.000
_cell.length_c   1.000
_cell.angle_alpha   90.00
_cell.angle_beta   90.00
_cell.angle_gamma   90.00
#
_symmetry.space_group_name_H-M   'P 1'
#
loop_
_entity.id
_entity.type
_entity.pdbx_description
1 polymer ?
#
loop_
_entity_poly.entity_id
_entity_poly.type
_entity_poly.pdbx_seq_one_letter_code
_entity_poly.pdbx_strand_id
1 'polypeptide(L)'
;IYGEKDGTLPYSENSYGFVDILNPRACYPSSKRAAETLCAAYKKEYGVDVVIIRPGHVYGPTMTDTDNRASSQFPRDVKAGKNIIMKSAGTQLRSYCYVLDCATAILTVLLNGESGEAYNVSNKNSVVTIREMAEAFAEVGGKKLIFEEATKAESASFNLMQNSSLTSEKIEALGWSAQFDMLSGARRTLNSMF
;
A
#
# COMPACT_ATOMS: atom_id res chain seq x y z
N ILE A 1 5.94 -8.73 2.93
CA ILE A 1 6.28 -10.08 2.44
C ILE A 1 7.63 -10.11 1.72
N TYR A 2 7.94 -9.06 0.96
CA TYR A 2 9.10 -9.04 0.07
C TYR A 2 10.44 -8.86 0.80
N GLY A 3 10.48 -8.12 1.92
CA GLY A 3 11.72 -7.78 2.60
C GLY A 3 12.50 -6.70 1.85
N GLU A 4 13.77 -6.56 2.21
CA GLU A 4 14.69 -5.62 1.56
C GLU A 4 15.34 -6.30 0.34
N LYS A 5 15.34 -5.61 -0.78
CA LYS A 5 15.97 -6.05 -2.02
C LYS A 5 16.66 -4.85 -2.67
N ASP A 6 17.86 -5.08 -3.14
CA ASP A 6 18.57 -4.09 -3.94
C ASP A 6 17.87 -3.89 -5.29
N GLY A 7 17.80 -2.63 -5.69
CA GLY A 7 17.26 -2.24 -6.99
C GLY A 7 16.08 -1.29 -6.91
N THR A 8 15.78 -0.66 -8.04
CA THR A 8 14.74 0.37 -8.21
C THR A 8 13.49 -0.16 -8.87
N LEU A 9 13.47 -1.41 -9.32
CA LEU A 9 12.34 -2.01 -10.02
C LEU A 9 11.21 -2.36 -9.03
N PRO A 10 9.94 -2.24 -9.44
CA PRO A 10 8.81 -2.69 -8.65
C PRO A 10 8.95 -4.17 -8.27
N TYR A 11 8.46 -4.55 -7.08
CA TYR A 11 8.43 -5.95 -6.66
C TYR A 11 7.37 -6.72 -7.47
N SER A 12 7.80 -7.81 -8.10
CA SER A 12 6.91 -8.86 -8.63
C SER A 12 6.67 -9.93 -7.57
N GLU A 13 5.75 -10.86 -7.81
CA GLU A 13 5.36 -11.89 -6.85
C GLU A 13 6.53 -12.80 -6.43
N ASN A 14 7.55 -12.93 -7.29
CA ASN A 14 8.75 -13.74 -7.05
C ASN A 14 9.94 -12.95 -6.46
N SER A 15 9.72 -11.69 -6.09
CA SER A 15 10.78 -10.80 -5.60
C SER A 15 11.04 -11.00 -4.10
N TYR A 16 11.54 -12.18 -3.68
CA TYR A 16 11.88 -12.42 -2.29
C TYR A 16 13.21 -11.78 -1.92
N GLY A 17 13.18 -10.92 -0.89
CA GLY A 17 14.34 -10.22 -0.36
C GLY A 17 14.63 -10.60 1.09
N PHE A 18 15.65 -9.99 1.65
CA PHE A 18 16.11 -10.22 3.01
C PHE A 18 15.15 -9.64 4.05
N VAL A 19 14.95 -10.37 5.14
CA VAL A 19 14.30 -9.90 6.36
C VAL A 19 15.21 -10.25 7.53
N ASP A 20 15.75 -9.25 8.20
CA ASP A 20 16.50 -9.43 9.45
C ASP A 20 15.53 -9.83 10.56
N ILE A 21 15.46 -11.12 10.84
CA ILE A 21 14.53 -11.71 11.83
C ILE A 21 14.81 -11.28 13.27
N LEU A 22 16.00 -10.75 13.56
CA LEU A 22 16.36 -10.24 14.89
C LEU A 22 15.97 -8.76 15.07
N ASN A 23 15.59 -8.08 14.00
CA ASN A 23 15.05 -6.73 14.07
C ASN A 23 13.59 -6.79 14.54
N PRO A 24 13.16 -6.05 15.60
CA PRO A 24 11.77 -6.04 16.06
C PRO A 24 10.75 -5.65 14.98
N ARG A 25 11.17 -4.89 13.96
CA ARG A 25 10.32 -4.54 12.81
C ARG A 25 10.03 -5.73 11.88
N ALA A 26 10.76 -6.83 12.01
CA ALA A 26 10.53 -8.04 11.23
C ALA A 26 9.28 -8.83 11.65
N CYS A 27 8.67 -8.52 12.79
CA CYS A 27 7.48 -9.22 13.27
C CYS A 27 6.36 -9.26 12.20
N TYR A 28 6.02 -8.12 11.61
CA TYR A 28 4.99 -8.04 10.57
C TYR A 28 5.37 -8.79 9.27
N PRO A 29 6.50 -8.54 8.60
CA PRO A 29 6.86 -9.27 7.39
C PRO A 29 7.03 -10.78 7.62
N SER A 30 7.56 -11.19 8.75
CA SER A 30 7.72 -12.62 9.09
C SER A 30 6.38 -13.32 9.30
N SER A 31 5.43 -12.67 10.00
CA SER A 31 4.08 -13.23 10.20
C SER A 31 3.32 -13.37 8.88
N LYS A 32 3.47 -12.41 7.95
CA LYS A 32 2.87 -12.51 6.61
C LYS A 32 3.48 -13.64 5.78
N ARG A 33 4.80 -13.86 5.85
CA ARG A 33 5.45 -15.01 5.20
C ARG A 33 4.95 -16.33 5.78
N ALA A 34 4.86 -16.44 7.10
CA ALA A 34 4.32 -17.63 7.75
C ALA A 34 2.88 -17.91 7.33
N ALA A 35 2.02 -16.90 7.22
CA ALA A 35 0.64 -17.05 6.76
C ALA A 35 0.56 -17.61 5.33
N GLU A 36 1.37 -17.09 4.40
CA GLU A 36 1.41 -17.62 3.03
C GLU A 36 1.96 -19.06 2.97
N THR A 37 2.96 -19.37 3.79
CA THR A 37 3.49 -20.75 3.94
C THR A 37 2.41 -21.69 4.45
N LEU A 38 1.59 -21.28 5.41
CA LEU A 38 0.43 -22.07 5.88
C LEU A 38 -0.59 -22.28 4.76
N CYS A 39 -0.90 -21.28 3.97
CA CYS A 39 -1.78 -21.44 2.79
C CYS A 39 -1.25 -22.52 1.85
N ALA A 40 0.04 -22.48 1.53
CA ALA A 40 0.67 -23.48 0.67
C ALA A 40 0.64 -24.90 1.30
N ALA A 41 0.87 -25.00 2.61
CA ALA A 41 0.81 -26.26 3.33
C ALA A 41 -0.62 -26.84 3.34
N TYR A 42 -1.62 -26.04 3.60
CA TYR A 42 -3.04 -26.48 3.59
C TYR A 42 -3.50 -26.92 2.20
N LYS A 43 -3.08 -26.20 1.16
CA LYS A 43 -3.32 -26.65 -0.22
C LYS A 43 -2.73 -28.04 -0.47
N LYS A 44 -1.47 -28.24 -0.08
CA LYS A 44 -0.76 -29.49 -0.33
C LYS A 44 -1.31 -30.65 0.49
N GLU A 45 -1.62 -30.43 1.76
CA GLU A 45 -2.03 -31.49 2.72
C GLU A 45 -3.52 -31.83 2.56
N TYR A 46 -4.37 -30.84 2.40
CA TYR A 46 -5.82 -31.01 2.45
C TYR A 46 -6.54 -30.69 1.13
N GLY A 47 -5.81 -30.30 0.09
CA GLY A 47 -6.41 -29.93 -1.20
C GLY A 47 -7.26 -28.67 -1.14
N VAL A 48 -7.07 -27.81 -0.14
CA VAL A 48 -7.82 -26.56 0.01
C VAL A 48 -7.50 -25.64 -1.19
N ASP A 49 -8.55 -25.17 -1.84
CA ASP A 49 -8.39 -24.16 -2.88
C ASP A 49 -8.10 -22.80 -2.24
N VAL A 50 -6.93 -22.23 -2.56
CA VAL A 50 -6.44 -21.02 -1.92
C VAL A 50 -5.78 -20.12 -2.94
N VAL A 51 -6.13 -18.84 -2.91
CA VAL A 51 -5.44 -17.76 -3.64
C VAL A 51 -4.95 -16.70 -2.66
N ILE A 52 -3.84 -16.06 -2.97
CA ILE A 52 -3.19 -15.09 -2.09
C ILE A 52 -3.18 -13.73 -2.77
N ILE A 53 -3.60 -12.69 -2.06
CA ILE A 53 -3.46 -11.31 -2.52
C ILE A 53 -2.40 -10.58 -1.68
N ARG A 54 -1.61 -9.74 -2.32
CA ARG A 54 -0.59 -8.89 -1.71
C ARG A 54 -0.86 -7.43 -2.05
N PRO A 55 -1.78 -6.77 -1.34
CA PRO A 55 -2.09 -5.38 -1.63
C PRO A 55 -0.92 -4.47 -1.27
N GLY A 56 -0.70 -3.45 -2.08
CA GLY A 56 0.15 -2.32 -1.77
C GLY A 56 -0.45 -1.46 -0.65
N HIS A 57 -0.26 -0.14 -0.72
CA HIS A 57 -0.81 0.78 0.27
C HIS A 57 -2.27 1.11 -0.08
N VAL A 58 -3.20 0.40 0.55
CA VAL A 58 -4.64 0.67 0.39
C VAL A 58 -5.02 1.94 1.15
N TYR A 59 -5.81 2.80 0.51
CA TYR A 59 -6.36 4.01 1.11
C TYR A 59 -7.83 4.20 0.72
N GLY A 60 -8.55 5.00 1.48
CA GLY A 60 -9.97 5.27 1.24
C GLY A 60 -10.63 5.99 2.42
N PRO A 61 -11.95 6.20 2.40
CA PRO A 61 -12.65 7.05 3.37
C PRO A 61 -12.86 6.43 4.76
N THR A 62 -12.73 5.11 4.91
CA THR A 62 -13.11 4.35 6.13
C THR A 62 -11.94 4.03 7.05
N MET A 63 -10.88 4.82 7.03
CA MET A 63 -9.74 4.67 7.94
C MET A 63 -10.14 5.01 9.38
N THR A 64 -9.55 4.32 10.34
CA THR A 64 -9.79 4.58 11.77
C THR A 64 -9.06 5.83 12.24
N ASP A 65 -9.56 6.49 13.28
CA ASP A 65 -8.94 7.69 13.85
C ASP A 65 -7.56 7.42 14.46
N THR A 66 -7.31 6.19 14.88
CA THR A 66 -6.02 5.76 15.43
C THR A 66 -4.98 5.40 14.37
N ASP A 67 -5.35 5.34 13.09
CA ASP A 67 -4.41 5.06 12.01
C ASP A 67 -3.54 6.28 11.73
N ASN A 68 -2.25 6.19 12.07
CA ASN A 68 -1.27 7.27 11.94
C ASN A 68 -0.44 7.22 10.64
N ARG A 69 -0.79 6.32 9.70
CA ARG A 69 -0.13 6.29 8.39
C ARG A 69 -0.43 7.56 7.60
N ALA A 70 0.51 8.00 6.78
CA ALA A 70 0.35 9.18 5.91
C ALA A 70 -0.94 9.11 5.07
N SER A 71 -1.24 7.93 4.50
CA SER A 71 -2.45 7.69 3.71
C SER A 71 -3.77 7.87 4.48
N SER A 72 -3.73 7.87 5.80
CA SER A 72 -4.88 8.07 6.68
C SER A 72 -4.87 9.47 7.32
N GLN A 73 -3.70 9.99 7.65
CA GLN A 73 -3.56 11.30 8.28
C GLN A 73 -3.86 12.44 7.31
N PHE A 74 -3.31 12.42 6.08
CA PHE A 74 -3.50 13.51 5.13
C PHE A 74 -4.97 13.78 4.81
N PRO A 75 -5.80 12.79 4.44
CA PRO A 75 -7.23 13.06 4.21
C PRO A 75 -7.97 13.54 5.47
N ARG A 76 -7.62 13.05 6.68
CA ARG A 76 -8.21 13.56 7.93
C ARG A 76 -7.88 15.01 8.18
N ASP A 77 -6.61 15.42 7.99
CA ASP A 77 -6.20 16.82 8.16
C ASP A 77 -6.94 17.74 7.20
N VAL A 78 -7.02 17.34 5.92
CA VAL A 78 -7.77 18.06 4.90
C VAL A 78 -9.26 18.17 5.25
N LYS A 79 -9.89 17.07 5.66
CA LYS A 79 -11.31 17.04 6.06
C LYS A 79 -11.57 17.91 7.29
N ALA A 80 -10.62 17.96 8.23
CA ALA A 80 -10.67 18.85 9.38
C ALA A 80 -10.36 20.33 9.06
N GLY A 81 -10.20 20.68 7.78
CA GLY A 81 -9.90 22.04 7.34
C GLY A 81 -8.45 22.48 7.49
N LYS A 82 -7.55 21.56 7.89
CA LYS A 82 -6.13 21.82 8.15
C LYS A 82 -5.27 21.69 6.89
N ASN A 83 -4.12 22.32 6.91
CA ASN A 83 -3.06 22.07 5.95
C ASN A 83 -2.38 20.73 6.22
N ILE A 84 -1.78 20.11 5.19
CA ILE A 84 -0.99 18.91 5.35
C ILE A 84 0.42 19.32 5.79
N ILE A 85 0.90 18.74 6.89
CA ILE A 85 2.25 18.97 7.39
C ILE A 85 3.08 17.73 7.12
N MET A 86 4.18 17.89 6.36
CA MET A 86 5.17 16.85 6.14
C MET A 86 6.45 17.14 6.91
N LYS A 87 6.92 16.15 7.67
CA LYS A 87 8.15 16.21 8.46
C LYS A 87 9.34 15.52 7.80
N SER A 88 9.21 15.19 6.52
CA SER A 88 10.27 14.63 5.67
C SER A 88 10.06 15.08 4.23
N ALA A 89 11.08 14.92 3.38
CA ALA A 89 10.95 15.23 1.96
C ALA A 89 9.92 14.37 1.21
N GLY A 90 9.51 13.22 1.79
CA GLY A 90 8.48 12.36 1.24
C GLY A 90 8.83 11.68 -0.08
N THR A 91 10.12 11.47 -0.36
CA THR A 91 10.63 10.93 -1.63
C THR A 91 10.42 9.43 -1.80
N GLN A 92 9.99 8.73 -0.75
CA GLN A 92 9.80 7.29 -0.79
C GLN A 92 8.67 6.91 -1.74
N LEU A 93 8.97 6.05 -2.72
CA LEU A 93 8.04 5.56 -3.72
C LEU A 93 7.17 4.42 -3.18
N ARG A 94 5.87 4.48 -3.41
CA ARG A 94 4.87 3.53 -2.92
C ARG A 94 3.86 3.21 -4.01
N SER A 95 3.32 1.99 -3.97
CA SER A 95 2.12 1.64 -4.74
C SER A 95 0.88 1.91 -3.90
N TYR A 96 0.08 2.86 -4.31
CA TYR A 96 -1.21 3.12 -3.69
C TYR A 96 -2.34 2.49 -4.48
N CYS A 97 -3.33 1.96 -3.78
CA CYS A 97 -4.52 1.37 -4.38
C CYS A 97 -5.76 1.90 -3.67
N TYR A 98 -6.68 2.50 -4.40
CA TYR A 98 -7.93 2.95 -3.82
C TYR A 98 -8.75 1.75 -3.34
N VAL A 99 -9.47 1.89 -2.23
CA VAL A 99 -10.14 0.77 -1.55
C VAL A 99 -11.13 0.01 -2.46
N LEU A 100 -11.83 0.69 -3.37
CA LEU A 100 -12.75 0.00 -4.30
C LEU A 100 -11.98 -0.79 -5.38
N ASP A 101 -10.85 -0.29 -5.86
CA ASP A 101 -9.97 -1.07 -6.75
C ASP A 101 -9.44 -2.30 -6.04
N CYS A 102 -9.04 -2.17 -4.77
CA CYS A 102 -8.63 -3.32 -3.96
C CYS A 102 -9.77 -4.34 -3.78
N ALA A 103 -10.99 -3.88 -3.53
CA ALA A 103 -12.15 -4.78 -3.40
C ALA A 103 -12.44 -5.55 -4.69
N THR A 104 -12.42 -4.87 -5.84
CA THR A 104 -12.60 -5.54 -7.15
C THR A 104 -11.45 -6.49 -7.48
N ALA A 105 -10.21 -6.14 -7.10
CA ALA A 105 -9.05 -7.01 -7.23
C ALA A 105 -9.22 -8.31 -6.41
N ILE A 106 -9.68 -8.21 -5.16
CA ILE A 106 -9.98 -9.38 -4.31
C ILE A 106 -10.99 -10.31 -5.00
N LEU A 107 -12.09 -9.75 -5.51
CA LEU A 107 -13.11 -10.53 -6.21
C LEU A 107 -12.57 -11.17 -7.50
N THR A 108 -11.77 -10.43 -8.28
CA THR A 108 -11.17 -10.98 -9.50
C THR A 108 -10.25 -12.16 -9.19
N VAL A 109 -9.38 -12.01 -8.19
CA VAL A 109 -8.46 -13.10 -7.81
C VAL A 109 -9.20 -14.28 -7.20
N LEU A 110 -10.25 -14.04 -6.41
CA LEU A 110 -11.08 -15.11 -5.84
C LEU A 110 -11.77 -15.94 -6.92
N LEU A 111 -12.24 -15.31 -7.99
CA LEU A 111 -13.03 -15.97 -9.05
C LEU A 111 -12.16 -16.54 -10.18
N ASN A 112 -11.03 -15.92 -10.48
CA ASN A 112 -10.22 -16.21 -11.66
C ASN A 112 -8.76 -16.55 -11.36
N GLY A 113 -8.34 -16.42 -10.10
CA GLY A 113 -6.95 -16.71 -9.70
C GLY A 113 -6.65 -18.21 -9.74
N GLU A 114 -5.41 -18.52 -10.06
CA GLU A 114 -4.93 -19.91 -10.01
C GLU A 114 -4.65 -20.33 -8.57
N SER A 115 -5.16 -21.49 -8.19
CA SER A 115 -4.98 -22.03 -6.85
C SER A 115 -3.50 -22.14 -6.44
N GLY A 116 -3.18 -21.66 -5.26
CA GLY A 116 -1.84 -21.63 -4.69
C GLY A 116 -0.97 -20.46 -5.15
N GLU A 117 -1.48 -19.61 -6.03
CA GLU A 117 -0.75 -18.48 -6.57
C GLU A 117 -0.99 -17.19 -5.76
N ALA A 118 0.02 -16.33 -5.74
CA ALA A 118 -0.05 -15.00 -5.14
C ALA A 118 -0.17 -13.92 -6.22
N TYR A 119 -0.90 -12.86 -5.92
CA TYR A 119 -1.16 -11.73 -6.82
C TYR A 119 -0.91 -10.41 -6.11
N ASN A 120 -0.02 -9.59 -6.66
CA ASN A 120 0.11 -8.19 -6.23
C ASN A 120 -1.12 -7.40 -6.63
N VAL A 121 -1.60 -6.58 -5.72
CA VAL A 121 -2.68 -5.61 -5.99
C VAL A 121 -2.09 -4.21 -5.91
N SER A 122 -1.88 -3.61 -7.05
CA SER A 122 -1.30 -2.28 -7.21
C SER A 122 -1.94 -1.57 -8.39
N ASN A 123 -2.01 -0.25 -8.32
CA ASN A 123 -2.39 0.57 -9.46
C ASN A 123 -1.12 1.20 -10.07
N LYS A 124 -0.77 0.82 -11.30
CA LYS A 124 0.40 1.37 -12.00
C LYS A 124 0.34 2.89 -12.20
N ASN A 125 -0.86 3.48 -12.23
CA ASN A 125 -1.08 4.92 -12.34
C ASN A 125 -1.07 5.64 -10.97
N SER A 126 -0.83 4.89 -9.87
CA SER A 126 -0.72 5.42 -8.50
C SER A 126 0.55 4.90 -7.80
N VAL A 127 1.59 4.66 -8.58
CA VAL A 127 2.95 4.43 -8.05
C VAL A 127 3.60 5.80 -7.92
N VAL A 128 3.45 6.39 -6.74
CA VAL A 128 3.82 7.77 -6.46
C VAL A 128 4.58 7.87 -5.14
N THR A 129 5.27 8.99 -4.93
CA THR A 129 5.92 9.30 -3.67
C THR A 129 4.91 9.68 -2.59
N ILE A 130 5.32 9.62 -1.33
CA ILE A 130 4.49 10.11 -0.20
C ILE A 130 4.17 11.59 -0.39
N ARG A 131 5.11 12.37 -0.96
CA ARG A 131 4.91 13.78 -1.28
C ARG A 131 3.83 13.98 -2.33
N GLU A 132 3.88 13.28 -3.46
CA GLU A 132 2.87 13.38 -4.53
C GLU A 132 1.48 12.99 -4.02
N MET A 133 1.39 12.00 -3.12
CA MET A 133 0.13 11.68 -2.44
C MET A 133 -0.38 12.86 -1.59
N ALA A 134 0.52 13.50 -0.81
CA ALA A 134 0.16 14.66 0.00
C ALA A 134 -0.30 15.84 -0.88
N GLU A 135 0.40 16.09 -1.99
CA GLU A 135 0.05 17.11 -2.98
C GLU A 135 -1.35 16.85 -3.59
N ALA A 136 -1.67 15.60 -3.95
CA ALA A 136 -2.98 15.24 -4.47
C ALA A 136 -4.11 15.52 -3.47
N PHE A 137 -3.94 15.15 -2.19
CA PHE A 137 -4.94 15.45 -1.16
C PHE A 137 -5.05 16.95 -0.87
N ALA A 138 -3.92 17.68 -0.85
CA ALA A 138 -3.90 19.12 -0.64
C ALA A 138 -4.62 19.86 -1.79
N GLU A 139 -4.33 19.48 -3.03
CA GLU A 139 -4.98 20.04 -4.23
C GLU A 139 -6.50 19.85 -4.19
N VAL A 140 -6.95 18.61 -4.03
CA VAL A 140 -8.38 18.28 -4.01
C VAL A 140 -9.12 18.98 -2.87
N GLY A 141 -8.48 19.11 -1.70
CA GLY A 141 -9.08 19.74 -0.53
C GLY A 141 -8.90 21.25 -0.44
N GLY A 142 -8.21 21.87 -1.41
CA GLY A 142 -7.90 23.31 -1.37
C GLY A 142 -7.04 23.70 -0.18
N LYS A 143 -6.09 22.84 0.20
CA LYS A 143 -5.16 23.05 1.33
C LYS A 143 -3.73 23.19 0.84
N LYS A 144 -2.84 23.59 1.74
CA LYS A 144 -1.41 23.73 1.46
C LYS A 144 -0.63 22.53 1.99
N LEU A 145 0.43 22.17 1.30
CA LEU A 145 1.47 21.28 1.80
C LEU A 145 2.56 22.14 2.44
N ILE A 146 2.84 21.87 3.71
CA ILE A 146 3.83 22.60 4.52
C ILE A 146 4.89 21.60 4.98
N PHE A 147 6.16 21.99 4.86
CA PHE A 147 7.29 21.20 5.36
C PHE A 147 7.79 21.76 6.69
N GLU A 148 7.94 20.89 7.67
CA GLU A 148 8.51 21.20 8.98
C GLU A 148 9.67 20.25 9.28
N GLU A 149 10.58 20.69 10.14
CA GLU A 149 11.67 19.83 10.61
C GLU A 149 11.13 18.77 11.59
N ALA A 150 11.55 17.54 11.36
CA ALA A 150 11.21 16.45 12.27
C ALA A 150 12.04 16.51 13.54
N THR A 151 11.45 16.22 14.67
CA THR A 151 12.19 15.95 15.91
C THR A 151 13.00 14.64 15.77
N LYS A 152 14.01 14.45 16.63
CA LYS A 152 14.80 13.20 16.66
C LYS A 152 13.94 11.94 16.88
N ALA A 153 12.90 12.04 17.71
CA ALA A 153 11.99 10.93 17.97
C ALA A 153 11.14 10.59 16.76
N GLU A 154 10.64 11.60 16.04
CA GLU A 154 9.86 11.42 14.82
C GLU A 154 10.71 10.82 13.70
N SER A 155 11.93 11.34 13.49
CA SER A 155 12.86 10.83 12.47
C SER A 155 13.21 9.35 12.68
N ALA A 156 13.35 8.91 13.92
CA ALA A 156 13.64 7.51 14.27
C ALA A 156 12.47 6.56 13.92
N SER A 157 11.25 7.08 13.77
CA SER A 157 10.07 6.29 13.41
C SER A 157 9.89 6.11 11.90
N PHE A 158 10.61 6.87 11.07
CA PHE A 158 10.43 6.84 9.62
C PHE A 158 10.80 5.49 9.02
N ASN A 159 10.02 5.08 8.03
CA ASN A 159 10.37 3.92 7.22
C ASN A 159 11.47 4.30 6.22
N LEU A 160 12.63 3.67 6.36
CA LEU A 160 13.81 3.95 5.54
C LEU A 160 13.74 3.35 4.12
N MET A 161 12.81 2.42 3.88
CA MET A 161 12.66 1.78 2.57
C MET A 161 12.31 2.83 1.51
N GLN A 162 13.21 3.04 0.55
CA GLN A 162 13.06 4.08 -0.48
C GLN A 162 12.01 3.70 -1.53
N ASN A 163 11.93 2.44 -1.90
CA ASN A 163 10.98 1.95 -2.89
C ASN A 163 10.31 0.66 -2.39
N SER A 164 8.99 0.66 -2.30
CA SER A 164 8.16 -0.52 -2.04
C SER A 164 7.04 -0.66 -3.06
N SER A 165 7.28 -0.18 -4.29
CA SER A 165 6.32 -0.32 -5.38
C SER A 165 6.19 -1.78 -5.82
N LEU A 166 4.99 -2.12 -6.31
CA LEU A 166 4.63 -3.45 -6.77
C LEU A 166 4.26 -3.39 -8.25
N THR A 167 4.57 -4.44 -9.01
CA THR A 167 3.95 -4.63 -10.34
C THR A 167 2.55 -5.23 -10.16
N SER A 168 1.64 -4.95 -11.08
CA SER A 168 0.28 -5.52 -11.15
C SER A 168 0.05 -6.39 -12.39
N GLU A 169 1.10 -6.70 -13.13
CA GLU A 169 1.01 -7.42 -14.42
C GLU A 169 0.27 -8.76 -14.30
N LYS A 170 0.52 -9.50 -13.21
CA LYS A 170 -0.09 -10.81 -13.01
C LYS A 170 -1.60 -10.75 -12.78
N ILE A 171 -2.08 -9.79 -11.98
CA ILE A 171 -3.53 -9.60 -11.80
C ILE A 171 -4.17 -8.97 -13.03
N GLU A 172 -3.46 -8.08 -13.74
CA GLU A 172 -3.94 -7.50 -15.00
C GLU A 172 -4.17 -8.57 -16.05
N ALA A 173 -3.34 -9.63 -16.08
CA ALA A 173 -3.54 -10.80 -16.97
C ALA A 173 -4.84 -11.58 -16.67
N LEU A 174 -5.43 -11.44 -15.48
CA LEU A 174 -6.76 -11.97 -15.16
C LEU A 174 -7.91 -11.07 -15.63
N GLY A 175 -7.60 -9.96 -16.33
CA GLY A 175 -8.58 -9.00 -16.84
C GLY A 175 -8.94 -7.88 -15.82
N TRP A 176 -8.27 -7.80 -14.68
CA TRP A 176 -8.47 -6.70 -13.74
C TRP A 176 -7.67 -5.45 -14.15
N SER A 177 -8.24 -4.28 -13.91
CA SER A 177 -7.50 -3.01 -13.99
C SER A 177 -8.02 -2.03 -12.95
N ALA A 178 -7.08 -1.30 -12.32
CA ALA A 178 -7.45 -0.22 -11.40
C ALA A 178 -8.12 0.93 -12.16
N GLN A 179 -9.14 1.53 -11.55
CA GLN A 179 -9.97 2.59 -12.16
C GLN A 179 -9.64 3.97 -11.60
N PHE A 180 -9.01 4.06 -10.41
CA PHE A 180 -8.79 5.33 -9.72
C PHE A 180 -7.30 5.61 -9.61
N ASP A 181 -6.81 6.63 -10.34
CA ASP A 181 -5.49 7.21 -10.10
C ASP A 181 -5.45 7.95 -8.74
N MET A 182 -4.28 8.47 -8.37
CA MET A 182 -4.09 9.11 -7.07
C MET A 182 -5.04 10.31 -6.89
N LEU A 183 -5.24 11.13 -7.90
CA LEU A 183 -6.06 12.35 -7.78
C LEU A 183 -7.56 12.03 -7.68
N SER A 184 -8.05 11.13 -8.52
CA SER A 184 -9.46 10.69 -8.51
C SER A 184 -9.80 9.91 -7.23
N GLY A 185 -8.88 9.07 -6.74
CA GLY A 185 -9.01 8.35 -5.48
C GLY A 185 -8.98 9.28 -4.27
N ALA A 186 -8.11 10.31 -4.25
CA ALA A 186 -8.09 11.34 -3.22
C ALA A 186 -9.43 12.12 -3.18
N ARG A 187 -9.96 12.50 -4.35
CA ARG A 187 -11.25 13.18 -4.47
C ARG A 187 -12.39 12.33 -3.93
N ARG A 188 -12.45 11.06 -4.31
CA ARG A 188 -13.47 10.14 -3.78
C ARG A 188 -13.33 9.94 -2.28
N THR A 189 -12.10 9.80 -1.77
CA THR A 189 -11.85 9.68 -0.34
C THR A 189 -12.45 10.85 0.42
N LEU A 190 -12.08 12.09 0.05
CA LEU A 190 -12.55 13.29 0.75
C LEU A 190 -14.07 13.48 0.64
N ASN A 191 -14.68 13.17 -0.49
CA ASN A 191 -16.12 13.29 -0.70
C ASN A 191 -16.93 12.25 0.09
N SER A 192 -16.33 11.11 0.41
CA SER A 192 -17.02 10.01 1.11
C SER A 192 -16.67 9.92 2.62
N MET A 193 -15.79 10.75 3.12
CA MET A 193 -15.53 10.89 4.57
C MET A 193 -16.66 11.70 5.22
N PHE A 194 -17.21 11.18 6.33
CA PHE A 194 -18.26 11.81 7.14
C PHE A 194 -17.69 12.76 8.18
#